data_c9a06568d34af6e0e39e40638bb1d6b4
#
_entry.id   c9a06568d34af6e0e39e40638bb1d6b4
#
_cell.length_a   1.000
_cell.length_b   1.000
_cell.length_c   1.000
_cell.angle_alpha   90.00
_cell.angle_beta   90.00
_cell.angle_gamma   90.00
#
_symmetry.space_group_name_H-M   'P 1'
#
loop_
_entity.id
_entity.type
_entity.pdbx_description
1 polymer ?
#
loop_
_entity_poly.entity_id
_entity_poly.type
_entity_poly.pdbx_seq_one_letter_code
_entity_poly.pdbx_strand_id
1 'polypeptide(L)'
;MKKVILKEVAKALNLQVIWGNDFLEKEVIKPMSSRPCVEIYAGYFDYYEKDRIQVIGSKELAIFKLLKKEDQKNRLRELFSYGSPAFVFTKNADIPQVVVEVAIEKNMPIMKSNLSTSALIGNLHAYLSNRLAERKSVNGAMLDVHGTGVLILGEDGIGKSETALELIKRGHLLVSGEETRIYQREPGMLVAESTEVMEKLLEIKDIGKVNVVNLFGIGVHRQRKNLVMAVKLVRTLEEAKESETSIKYFDTEIPLIVIYVEPGRNIASLIETAALNHQLVTNGVSAEKEYAHRIQIDALDR
;
A
#
# COMPACT_ATOMS: atom_id res chain seq x y z
N MET A 1 9.42 0.15 -14.49
CA MET A 1 9.51 0.16 -13.02
C MET A 1 9.16 1.55 -12.52
N LYS A 2 8.35 1.65 -11.46
CA LYS A 2 8.14 2.93 -10.78
C LYS A 2 9.41 3.32 -10.04
N LYS A 3 9.65 4.61 -9.94
CA LYS A 3 10.80 5.22 -9.30
C LYS A 3 10.35 6.38 -8.42
N VAL A 4 11.08 6.64 -7.36
CA VAL A 4 10.87 7.75 -6.44
C VAL A 4 12.14 8.57 -6.41
N ILE A 5 12.02 9.87 -6.45
CA ILE A 5 13.17 10.78 -6.37
C ILE A 5 13.62 10.89 -4.91
N LEU A 6 14.93 10.82 -4.67
CA LEU A 6 15.51 10.88 -3.32
C LEU A 6 15.07 12.13 -2.55
N LYS A 7 14.89 13.26 -3.23
CA LYS A 7 14.36 14.50 -2.67
C LYS A 7 12.97 14.33 -2.05
N GLU A 8 12.09 13.56 -2.70
CA GLU A 8 10.76 13.25 -2.16
C GLU A 8 10.86 12.40 -0.89
N VAL A 9 11.80 11.42 -0.87
CA VAL A 9 12.07 10.59 0.31
C VAL A 9 12.56 11.45 1.47
N ALA A 10 13.53 12.33 1.21
CA ALA A 10 14.09 13.22 2.20
C ALA A 10 13.03 14.14 2.82
N LYS A 11 12.16 14.72 1.99
CA LYS A 11 11.05 15.56 2.44
C LYS A 11 10.01 14.78 3.24
N ALA A 12 9.57 13.63 2.73
CA ALA A 12 8.52 12.82 3.36
C ALA A 12 8.91 12.27 4.72
N LEU A 13 10.20 11.92 4.90
CA LEU A 13 10.72 11.36 6.15
C LEU A 13 11.48 12.39 7.00
N ASN A 14 11.41 13.67 6.63
CA ASN A 14 12.07 14.78 7.34
C ASN A 14 13.55 14.52 7.59
N LEU A 15 14.28 14.07 6.54
CA LEU A 15 15.70 13.83 6.60
C LEU A 15 16.47 15.13 6.40
N GLN A 16 17.40 15.42 7.30
CA GLN A 16 18.30 16.56 7.16
C GLN A 16 19.42 16.22 6.18
N VAL A 17 19.53 16.94 5.08
CA VAL A 17 20.66 16.80 4.15
C VAL A 17 21.89 17.49 4.74
N ILE A 18 22.96 16.72 4.90
CA ILE A 18 24.25 17.22 5.42
C ILE A 18 25.15 17.63 4.25
N TRP A 19 25.14 16.82 3.18
CA TRP A 19 25.85 17.09 1.94
C TRP A 19 25.15 16.45 0.75
N GLY A 20 25.29 17.04 -0.44
CA GLY A 20 24.81 16.45 -1.68
C GLY A 20 23.40 16.91 -2.10
N ASN A 21 22.99 18.16 -1.78
CA ASN A 21 21.72 18.73 -2.22
C ASN A 21 21.53 18.67 -3.75
N ASP A 22 22.61 18.86 -4.50
CA ASP A 22 22.59 18.84 -5.98
C ASP A 22 22.40 17.41 -6.55
N PHE A 23 22.52 16.38 -5.72
CA PHE A 23 22.39 14.97 -6.11
C PHE A 23 21.10 14.32 -5.61
N LEU A 24 20.13 15.09 -5.16
CA LEU A 24 18.85 14.59 -4.65
C LEU A 24 17.86 14.16 -5.75
N GLU A 25 18.17 14.41 -7.01
CA GLU A 25 17.40 13.91 -8.15
C GLU A 25 17.68 12.42 -8.48
N LYS A 26 18.54 11.75 -7.68
CA LYS A 26 18.77 10.31 -7.80
C LYS A 26 17.49 9.51 -7.60
N GLU A 27 17.34 8.46 -8.39
CA GLU A 27 16.19 7.57 -8.35
C GLU A 27 16.37 6.48 -7.29
N VAL A 28 15.31 6.23 -6.53
CA VAL A 28 15.19 5.10 -5.60
C VAL A 28 14.20 4.12 -6.21
N ILE A 29 14.67 2.91 -6.50
CA ILE A 29 13.90 1.87 -7.21
C ILE A 29 13.59 0.64 -6.34
N LYS A 30 14.18 0.56 -5.15
CA LYS A 30 13.97 -0.55 -4.21
C LYS A 30 13.24 -0.08 -2.95
N PRO A 31 12.22 -0.81 -2.49
CA PRO A 31 11.45 -0.42 -1.31
C PRO A 31 12.17 -0.68 0.01
N MET A 32 13.26 -1.43 -0.01
CA MET A 32 14.02 -1.79 1.16
C MET A 32 15.27 -0.92 1.30
N SER A 33 15.68 -0.65 2.54
CA SER A 33 16.99 -0.09 2.88
C SER A 33 17.97 -1.22 3.25
N SER A 34 19.27 -0.91 3.27
CA SER A 34 20.32 -1.81 3.72
C SER A 34 21.17 -1.19 4.81
N ARG A 35 21.90 -2.02 5.53
CA ARG A 35 22.88 -1.61 6.58
C ARG A 35 24.24 -2.19 6.23
N PRO A 36 25.20 -1.41 5.79
CA PRO A 36 26.50 -1.88 5.30
C PRO A 36 27.46 -2.24 6.45
N CYS A 37 27.06 -3.18 7.31
CA CYS A 37 27.84 -3.56 8.48
C CYS A 37 29.10 -4.36 8.09
N VAL A 38 28.95 -5.35 7.23
CA VAL A 38 30.05 -6.25 6.80
C VAL A 38 31.02 -5.50 5.90
N GLU A 39 30.50 -4.67 5.04
CA GLU A 39 31.24 -3.81 4.13
C GLU A 39 32.14 -2.83 4.91
N ILE A 40 31.59 -2.18 5.92
CA ILE A 40 32.34 -1.25 6.79
C ILE A 40 33.37 -2.00 7.62
N TYR A 41 32.99 -3.13 8.27
CA TYR A 41 33.82 -3.84 9.20
C TYR A 41 34.90 -4.68 8.51
N ALA A 42 34.50 -5.61 7.62
CA ALA A 42 35.37 -6.57 6.98
C ALA A 42 35.89 -6.15 5.60
N GLY A 43 35.24 -5.17 4.96
CA GLY A 43 35.54 -4.79 3.58
C GLY A 43 35.16 -5.84 2.56
N TYR A 44 34.06 -6.52 2.82
CA TYR A 44 33.56 -7.54 1.93
C TYR A 44 32.30 -7.02 1.25
N PHE A 45 32.36 -6.88 -0.09
CA PHE A 45 31.33 -6.19 -0.88
C PHE A 45 30.57 -7.10 -1.85
N ASP A 46 30.83 -8.41 -1.90
CA ASP A 46 30.24 -9.31 -2.88
C ASP A 46 28.70 -9.33 -2.83
N TYR A 47 28.13 -9.08 -1.64
CA TYR A 47 26.66 -9.03 -1.43
C TYR A 47 26.14 -7.64 -1.13
N TYR A 48 26.91 -6.60 -1.48
CA TYR A 48 26.50 -5.22 -1.21
C TYR A 48 25.30 -4.80 -2.04
N GLU A 49 24.24 -4.38 -1.38
CA GLU A 49 22.97 -4.01 -1.97
C GLU A 49 22.95 -2.52 -2.38
N LYS A 50 23.72 -2.20 -3.40
CA LYS A 50 23.98 -0.83 -3.89
C LYS A 50 22.72 -0.05 -4.28
N ASP A 51 21.67 -0.72 -4.73
CA ASP A 51 20.43 -0.07 -5.21
C ASP A 51 19.50 0.38 -4.07
N ARG A 52 19.92 0.17 -2.82
CA ARG A 52 19.14 0.53 -1.63
C ARG A 52 19.70 1.77 -0.95
N ILE A 53 18.83 2.51 -0.25
CA ILE A 53 19.28 3.56 0.69
C ILE A 53 20.02 2.86 1.84
N GLN A 54 21.23 3.33 2.14
CA GLN A 54 22.08 2.76 3.18
C GLN A 54 21.81 3.46 4.52
N VAL A 55 21.53 2.70 5.56
CA VAL A 55 21.24 3.24 6.90
C VAL A 55 22.38 2.91 7.86
N ILE A 56 22.99 3.96 8.40
CA ILE A 56 24.09 3.86 9.36
C ILE A 56 23.55 4.15 10.76
N GLY A 57 23.59 3.13 11.60
CA GLY A 57 23.22 3.24 13.00
C GLY A 57 24.42 3.46 13.92
N SER A 58 24.17 3.55 15.22
CA SER A 58 25.21 3.77 16.24
C SER A 58 26.24 2.62 16.28
N LYS A 59 25.82 1.38 15.95
CA LYS A 59 26.73 0.21 15.95
C LYS A 59 27.72 0.29 14.79
N GLU A 60 27.23 0.55 13.58
CA GLU A 60 28.07 0.69 12.39
C GLU A 60 29.07 1.83 12.57
N LEU A 61 28.59 2.96 13.10
CA LEU A 61 29.44 4.12 13.35
C LEU A 61 30.50 3.87 14.44
N ALA A 62 30.15 3.14 15.50
CA ALA A 62 31.10 2.75 16.54
C ALA A 62 32.20 1.84 15.99
N ILE A 63 31.86 0.84 15.20
CA ILE A 63 32.82 -0.07 14.56
C ILE A 63 33.68 0.71 13.56
N PHE A 64 33.09 1.58 12.76
CA PHE A 64 33.82 2.42 11.81
C PHE A 64 34.91 3.27 12.51
N LYS A 65 34.59 3.85 13.68
CA LYS A 65 35.54 4.65 14.48
C LYS A 65 36.72 3.85 15.04
N LEU A 66 36.62 2.53 15.14
CA LEU A 66 37.72 1.63 15.56
C LEU A 66 38.73 1.34 14.46
N LEU A 67 38.37 1.56 13.21
CA LEU A 67 39.29 1.38 12.08
C LEU A 67 40.40 2.44 12.08
N LYS A 68 41.58 2.10 11.57
CA LYS A 68 42.62 3.08 11.30
C LYS A 68 42.13 4.13 10.29
N LYS A 69 42.62 5.37 10.41
CA LYS A 69 42.17 6.47 9.54
C LYS A 69 42.31 6.18 8.05
N GLU A 70 43.34 5.47 7.64
CA GLU A 70 43.57 5.07 6.27
C GLU A 70 42.51 4.05 5.81
N ASP A 71 42.24 3.06 6.66
CA ASP A 71 41.18 2.05 6.37
C ASP A 71 39.80 2.70 6.31
N GLN A 72 39.51 3.66 7.22
CA GLN A 72 38.25 4.43 7.17
C GLN A 72 38.06 5.09 5.80
N LYS A 73 39.11 5.78 5.30
CA LYS A 73 39.03 6.48 4.02
C LYS A 73 38.88 5.52 2.83
N ASN A 74 39.66 4.45 2.82
CA ASN A 74 39.63 3.45 1.76
C ASN A 74 38.26 2.71 1.71
N ARG A 75 37.75 2.33 2.88
CA ARG A 75 36.42 1.70 3.00
C ARG A 75 35.30 2.58 2.45
N LEU A 76 35.30 3.85 2.84
CA LEU A 76 34.31 4.80 2.37
C LEU A 76 34.41 5.05 0.87
N ARG A 77 35.63 5.18 0.32
CA ARG A 77 35.83 5.35 -1.12
C ARG A 77 35.27 4.18 -1.92
N GLU A 78 35.54 2.97 -1.46
CA GLU A 78 35.02 1.76 -2.07
C GLU A 78 33.50 1.70 -1.93
N LEU A 79 32.95 1.86 -0.73
CA LEU A 79 31.52 1.82 -0.45
C LEU A 79 30.73 2.85 -1.27
N PHE A 80 31.24 4.08 -1.39
CA PHE A 80 30.55 5.13 -2.13
C PHE A 80 30.72 4.98 -3.66
N SER A 81 31.76 4.28 -4.12
CA SER A 81 31.95 4.03 -5.55
C SER A 81 30.88 3.13 -6.19
N TYR A 82 30.16 2.35 -5.38
CA TYR A 82 29.03 1.52 -5.86
C TYR A 82 27.80 2.33 -6.24
N GLY A 83 27.73 3.62 -5.87
CA GLY A 83 26.69 4.54 -6.34
C GLY A 83 25.32 4.40 -5.71
N SER A 84 25.24 3.96 -4.45
CA SER A 84 23.97 3.92 -3.69
C SER A 84 23.21 5.24 -3.75
N PRO A 85 21.88 5.26 -3.61
CA PRO A 85 21.09 6.48 -3.66
C PRO A 85 21.54 7.51 -2.61
N ALA A 86 21.69 7.08 -1.35
CA ALA A 86 22.13 7.91 -0.24
C ALA A 86 22.58 7.08 0.96
N PHE A 87 23.30 7.73 1.88
CA PHE A 87 23.59 7.23 3.23
C PHE A 87 22.87 8.08 4.27
N VAL A 88 22.10 7.44 5.16
CA VAL A 88 21.33 8.11 6.21
C VAL A 88 21.84 7.69 7.59
N PHE A 89 22.32 8.64 8.35
CA PHE A 89 22.81 8.46 9.72
C PHE A 89 21.67 8.67 10.71
N THR A 90 21.48 7.74 11.64
CA THR A 90 20.35 7.76 12.59
C THR A 90 20.69 8.40 13.93
N LYS A 91 19.67 8.75 14.74
CA LYS A 91 19.79 9.29 16.10
C LYS A 91 20.62 10.59 16.17
N ASN A 92 20.51 11.44 15.15
CA ASN A 92 21.31 12.66 15.05
C ASN A 92 22.82 12.43 15.30
N ALA A 93 23.34 11.28 14.84
CA ALA A 93 24.71 10.89 15.08
C ALA A 93 25.69 11.99 14.66
N ASP A 94 26.80 12.10 15.39
CA ASP A 94 27.92 12.93 15.00
C ASP A 94 28.71 12.23 13.89
N ILE A 95 28.58 12.77 12.66
CA ILE A 95 29.16 12.18 11.44
C ILE A 95 30.65 12.57 11.37
N PRO A 96 31.57 11.58 11.34
CA PRO A 96 33.00 11.88 11.22
C PRO A 96 33.32 12.71 9.98
N GLN A 97 34.24 13.66 10.12
CA GLN A 97 34.65 14.55 9.04
C GLN A 97 35.12 13.79 7.78
N VAL A 98 35.81 12.66 7.95
CA VAL A 98 36.27 11.81 6.84
C VAL A 98 35.10 11.28 5.98
N VAL A 99 33.91 11.07 6.57
CA VAL A 99 32.73 10.65 5.83
C VAL A 99 32.26 11.75 4.87
N VAL A 100 32.23 12.98 5.35
CA VAL A 100 31.84 14.15 4.56
C VAL A 100 32.88 14.41 3.44
N GLU A 101 34.16 14.32 3.74
CA GLU A 101 35.24 14.50 2.76
C GLU A 101 35.14 13.50 1.60
N VAL A 102 34.96 12.21 1.91
CA VAL A 102 34.81 11.16 0.86
C VAL A 102 33.45 11.27 0.16
N ALA A 103 32.42 11.72 0.85
CA ALA A 103 31.12 11.96 0.22
C ALA A 103 31.19 13.08 -0.84
N ILE A 104 31.95 14.15 -0.55
CA ILE A 104 32.26 15.20 -1.53
C ILE A 104 33.02 14.61 -2.73
N GLU A 105 34.08 13.83 -2.47
CA GLU A 105 34.89 13.19 -3.50
C GLU A 105 34.07 12.29 -4.44
N LYS A 106 33.08 11.60 -3.90
CA LYS A 106 32.28 10.58 -4.64
C LYS A 106 30.88 11.05 -5.02
N ASN A 107 30.52 12.30 -4.80
CA ASN A 107 29.19 12.83 -5.08
C ASN A 107 28.07 12.00 -4.42
N MET A 108 28.30 11.57 -3.15
CA MET A 108 27.41 10.72 -2.40
C MET A 108 26.54 11.54 -1.43
N PRO A 109 25.20 11.55 -1.59
CA PRO A 109 24.32 12.24 -0.65
C PRO A 109 24.39 11.65 0.76
N ILE A 110 24.65 12.51 1.74
CA ILE A 110 24.69 12.18 3.16
C ILE A 110 23.56 12.91 3.88
N MET A 111 22.76 12.15 4.60
CA MET A 111 21.60 12.65 5.34
C MET A 111 21.66 12.20 6.80
N LYS A 112 20.88 12.89 7.62
CA LYS A 112 20.71 12.58 9.04
C LYS A 112 19.23 12.47 9.39
N SER A 113 18.92 11.57 10.32
CA SER A 113 17.59 11.39 10.91
C SER A 113 17.70 11.39 12.45
N ASN A 114 16.72 11.98 13.11
CA ASN A 114 16.56 11.91 14.57
C ASN A 114 16.01 10.55 15.04
N LEU A 115 15.44 9.76 14.14
CA LEU A 115 14.83 8.47 14.44
C LEU A 115 15.87 7.41 14.82
N SER A 116 15.42 6.40 15.55
CA SER A 116 16.20 5.17 15.72
C SER A 116 16.36 4.43 14.39
N THR A 117 17.39 3.58 14.29
CA THR A 117 17.66 2.80 13.07
C THR A 117 16.44 1.96 12.66
N SER A 118 15.81 1.27 13.61
CA SER A 118 14.63 0.43 13.33
C SER A 118 13.43 1.26 12.88
N ALA A 119 13.18 2.41 13.54
CA ALA A 119 12.09 3.30 13.16
C ALA A 119 12.29 3.90 11.76
N LEU A 120 13.53 4.34 11.44
CA LEU A 120 13.83 4.86 10.10
C LEU A 120 13.67 3.79 9.02
N ILE A 121 14.18 2.58 9.24
CA ILE A 121 14.04 1.45 8.30
C ILE A 121 12.55 1.14 8.07
N GLY A 122 11.74 1.05 9.12
CA GLY A 122 10.30 0.84 9.01
C GLY A 122 9.60 1.93 8.21
N ASN A 123 9.93 3.20 8.47
CA ASN A 123 9.34 4.33 7.76
C ASN A 123 9.78 4.39 6.29
N LEU A 124 11.06 4.12 5.99
CA LEU A 124 11.57 4.00 4.62
C LEU A 124 10.84 2.91 3.86
N HIS A 125 10.72 1.72 4.46
CA HIS A 125 10.03 0.60 3.85
C HIS A 125 8.56 0.93 3.58
N ALA A 126 7.85 1.44 4.57
CA ALA A 126 6.43 1.80 4.42
C ALA A 126 6.21 2.86 3.34
N TYR A 127 7.05 3.90 3.29
CA TYR A 127 6.95 4.96 2.28
C TYR A 127 7.28 4.45 0.88
N LEU A 128 8.43 3.77 0.72
CA LEU A 128 8.91 3.32 -0.59
C LEU A 128 8.04 2.19 -1.15
N SER A 129 7.60 1.22 -0.34
CA SER A 129 6.69 0.16 -0.77
C SER A 129 5.39 0.73 -1.31
N ASN A 130 4.84 1.75 -0.64
CA ASN A 130 3.63 2.40 -1.12
C ASN A 130 3.86 3.14 -2.46
N ARG A 131 4.95 3.90 -2.57
CA ARG A 131 5.23 4.73 -3.77
C ARG A 131 5.68 3.90 -4.97
N LEU A 132 6.42 2.82 -4.74
CA LEU A 132 6.95 1.94 -5.79
C LEU A 132 5.98 0.83 -6.20
N ALA A 133 4.92 0.57 -5.42
CA ALA A 133 3.94 -0.46 -5.73
C ALA A 133 3.38 -0.31 -7.15
N GLU A 134 3.27 -1.42 -7.85
CA GLU A 134 2.53 -1.49 -9.10
C GLU A 134 1.05 -1.25 -8.81
N ARG A 135 0.39 -0.45 -9.65
CA ARG A 135 -1.03 -0.13 -9.53
C ARG A 135 -1.77 -0.59 -10.76
N LYS A 136 -2.87 -1.29 -10.56
CA LYS A 136 -3.80 -1.71 -11.61
C LYS A 136 -5.08 -0.89 -11.49
N SER A 137 -5.51 -0.23 -12.55
CA SER A 137 -6.80 0.44 -12.61
C SER A 137 -7.90 -0.56 -12.98
N VAL A 138 -9.02 -0.46 -12.30
CA VAL A 138 -10.20 -1.30 -12.49
C VAL A 138 -11.42 -0.40 -12.55
N ASN A 139 -12.30 -0.61 -13.54
CA ASN A 139 -13.59 0.07 -13.62
C ASN A 139 -14.53 -0.54 -12.57
N GLY A 140 -14.76 0.18 -11.49
CA GLY A 140 -15.57 -0.25 -10.36
C GLY A 140 -15.57 0.76 -9.22
N ALA A 141 -16.64 0.76 -8.45
CA ALA A 141 -16.77 1.60 -7.27
C ALA A 141 -16.22 0.88 -6.03
N MET A 142 -15.37 1.56 -5.26
CA MET A 142 -14.81 1.02 -4.03
C MET A 142 -15.39 1.74 -2.81
N LEU A 143 -15.92 0.97 -1.87
CA LEU A 143 -16.50 1.49 -0.63
C LEU A 143 -15.95 0.78 0.60
N ASP A 144 -16.04 1.46 1.73
CA ASP A 144 -15.89 0.89 3.07
C ASP A 144 -17.29 0.61 3.62
N VAL A 145 -17.73 -0.65 3.59
CA VAL A 145 -19.04 -1.09 4.03
C VAL A 145 -18.90 -1.82 5.38
N HIS A 146 -19.41 -1.24 6.45
CA HIS A 146 -19.27 -1.76 7.82
C HIS A 146 -17.82 -2.12 8.22
N GLY A 147 -16.82 -1.34 7.75
CA GLY A 147 -15.41 -1.64 8.00
C GLY A 147 -14.79 -2.63 7.01
N THR A 148 -15.54 -3.23 6.08
CA THR A 148 -15.06 -4.11 5.01
C THR A 148 -14.88 -3.32 3.72
N GLY A 149 -13.70 -3.44 3.08
CA GLY A 149 -13.48 -2.84 1.76
C GLY A 149 -14.08 -3.71 0.67
N VAL A 150 -15.08 -3.16 -0.02
CA VAL A 150 -15.86 -3.83 -1.05
C VAL A 150 -15.69 -3.13 -2.40
N LEU A 151 -15.28 -3.88 -3.42
CA LEU A 151 -15.19 -3.40 -4.81
C LEU A 151 -16.45 -3.84 -5.59
N ILE A 152 -17.22 -2.89 -6.07
CA ILE A 152 -18.41 -3.13 -6.88
C ILE A 152 -18.02 -3.08 -8.36
N LEU A 153 -18.15 -4.22 -9.02
CA LEU A 153 -17.84 -4.44 -10.43
C LEU A 153 -19.13 -4.63 -11.23
N GLY A 154 -19.04 -4.52 -12.54
CA GLY A 154 -20.13 -4.77 -13.47
C GLY A 154 -20.01 -3.90 -14.71
N GLU A 155 -20.84 -4.16 -15.70
CA GLU A 155 -20.90 -3.40 -16.94
C GLU A 155 -21.30 -1.95 -16.73
N ASP A 156 -21.01 -1.10 -17.71
CA ASP A 156 -21.42 0.30 -17.65
C ASP A 156 -22.96 0.41 -17.72
N GLY A 157 -23.51 1.29 -16.89
CA GLY A 157 -24.96 1.48 -16.77
C GLY A 157 -25.71 0.35 -16.06
N ILE A 158 -25.03 -0.57 -15.34
CA ILE A 158 -25.70 -1.62 -14.55
C ILE A 158 -26.18 -1.15 -13.17
N GLY A 159 -25.78 0.06 -12.74
CA GLY A 159 -26.20 0.60 -11.44
C GLY A 159 -25.09 0.63 -10.38
N LYS A 160 -23.80 0.55 -10.77
CA LYS A 160 -22.67 0.64 -9.81
C LYS A 160 -22.70 1.93 -9.00
N SER A 161 -22.85 3.06 -9.68
CA SER A 161 -22.83 4.39 -9.04
C SER A 161 -24.08 4.65 -8.20
N GLU A 162 -25.24 4.22 -8.67
CA GLU A 162 -26.50 4.31 -7.93
C GLU A 162 -26.44 3.47 -6.65
N THR A 163 -25.88 2.26 -6.74
CA THR A 163 -25.66 1.40 -5.57
C THR A 163 -24.65 2.03 -4.60
N ALA A 164 -23.57 2.61 -5.12
CA ALA A 164 -22.58 3.33 -4.30
C ALA A 164 -23.22 4.53 -3.58
N LEU A 165 -24.03 5.32 -4.28
CA LEU A 165 -24.76 6.45 -3.70
C LEU A 165 -25.72 6.01 -2.58
N GLU A 166 -26.44 4.93 -2.79
CA GLU A 166 -27.36 4.37 -1.80
C GLU A 166 -26.60 3.91 -0.54
N LEU A 167 -25.46 3.23 -0.71
CA LEU A 167 -24.58 2.85 0.40
C LEU A 167 -24.04 4.07 1.15
N ILE A 168 -23.64 5.15 0.46
CA ILE A 168 -23.20 6.40 1.10
C ILE A 168 -24.33 7.01 1.95
N LYS A 169 -25.58 7.04 1.43
CA LYS A 169 -26.74 7.53 2.17
C LYS A 169 -27.03 6.71 3.42
N ARG A 170 -26.66 5.44 3.44
CA ARG A 170 -26.77 4.53 4.58
C ARG A 170 -25.60 4.66 5.57
N GLY A 171 -24.66 5.55 5.34
CA GLY A 171 -23.55 5.85 6.25
C GLY A 171 -22.24 5.13 5.93
N HIS A 172 -22.12 4.50 4.77
CA HIS A 172 -20.87 3.91 4.31
C HIS A 172 -19.97 4.94 3.63
N LEU A 173 -18.66 4.63 3.49
CA LEU A 173 -17.68 5.60 3.01
C LEU A 173 -17.25 5.27 1.59
N LEU A 174 -17.26 6.28 0.71
CA LEU A 174 -16.71 6.18 -0.62
C LEU A 174 -15.18 6.21 -0.57
N VAL A 175 -14.53 5.28 -1.27
CA VAL A 175 -13.09 5.29 -1.54
C VAL A 175 -12.85 5.73 -2.98
N SER A 176 -13.55 5.13 -3.95
CA SER A 176 -13.48 5.47 -5.37
C SER A 176 -14.84 5.26 -6.05
N GLY A 177 -15.24 6.19 -6.93
CA GLY A 177 -16.58 6.15 -7.56
C GLY A 177 -16.66 5.37 -8.85
N GLU A 178 -15.63 5.36 -9.67
CA GLU A 178 -15.67 4.80 -11.03
C GLU A 178 -14.40 4.05 -11.37
N GLU A 179 -13.25 4.69 -11.31
CA GLU A 179 -11.95 4.09 -11.55
C GLU A 179 -11.22 3.87 -10.24
N THR A 180 -11.06 2.62 -9.85
CA THR A 180 -10.35 2.23 -8.62
C THR A 180 -8.95 1.76 -8.96
N ARG A 181 -7.93 2.36 -8.32
CA ARG A 181 -6.55 1.89 -8.37
C ARG A 181 -6.30 0.88 -7.27
N ILE A 182 -5.87 -0.31 -7.65
CA ILE A 182 -5.54 -1.39 -6.73
C ILE A 182 -4.04 -1.61 -6.76
N TYR A 183 -3.43 -1.80 -5.59
CA TYR A 183 -2.05 -2.24 -5.47
C TYR A 183 -1.89 -3.23 -4.32
N GLN A 184 -0.86 -4.09 -4.43
CA GLN A 184 -0.50 -5.02 -3.38
C GLN A 184 0.52 -4.33 -2.46
N ARG A 185 0.16 -4.18 -1.19
CA ARG A 185 1.02 -3.58 -0.17
C ARG A 185 1.99 -4.61 0.42
N GLU A 186 1.47 -5.79 0.70
CA GLU A 186 2.19 -6.96 1.23
C GLU A 186 1.54 -8.22 0.63
N PRO A 187 2.19 -9.38 0.64
CA PRO A 187 1.56 -10.63 0.23
C PRO A 187 0.23 -10.84 0.96
N GLY A 188 -0.84 -11.06 0.21
CA GLY A 188 -2.19 -11.23 0.75
C GLY A 188 -2.93 -9.93 1.12
N MET A 189 -2.31 -8.75 0.96
CA MET A 189 -2.93 -7.47 1.32
C MET A 189 -3.06 -6.54 0.11
N LEU A 190 -4.27 -6.43 -0.41
CA LEU A 190 -4.64 -5.46 -1.45
C LEU A 190 -5.14 -4.16 -0.83
N VAL A 191 -4.74 -3.06 -1.42
CA VAL A 191 -5.24 -1.71 -1.06
C VAL A 191 -5.84 -1.08 -2.30
N ALA A 192 -7.00 -0.48 -2.12
CA ALA A 192 -7.69 0.29 -3.15
C ALA A 192 -7.72 1.77 -2.78
N GLU A 193 -7.56 2.63 -3.79
CA GLU A 193 -7.59 4.08 -3.68
C GLU A 193 -8.22 4.69 -4.94
N SER A 194 -8.72 5.92 -4.85
CA SER A 194 -9.19 6.67 -6.01
C SER A 194 -8.02 7.19 -6.85
N THR A 195 -8.27 7.52 -8.11
CA THR A 195 -7.39 8.39 -8.89
C THR A 195 -7.49 9.83 -8.35
N GLU A 196 -6.43 10.63 -8.52
CA GLU A 196 -6.43 12.03 -8.06
C GLU A 196 -7.54 12.87 -8.72
N VAL A 197 -7.84 12.56 -10.00
CA VAL A 197 -8.87 13.25 -10.78
C VAL A 197 -10.28 12.91 -10.29
N MET A 198 -10.50 11.67 -9.83
CA MET A 198 -11.81 11.17 -9.42
C MET A 198 -11.99 11.15 -7.89
N GLU A 199 -11.04 11.73 -7.15
CA GLU A 199 -11.14 11.78 -5.68
C GLU A 199 -12.41 12.51 -5.24
N LYS A 200 -13.21 11.89 -4.39
CA LYS A 200 -14.51 12.39 -3.87
C LYS A 200 -15.60 12.55 -4.92
N LEU A 201 -15.36 12.18 -6.17
CA LEU A 201 -16.34 12.27 -7.25
C LEU A 201 -17.05 10.94 -7.46
N LEU A 202 -18.33 11.02 -7.75
CA LEU A 202 -19.19 9.91 -8.18
C LEU A 202 -19.95 10.37 -9.43
N GLU A 203 -19.88 9.60 -10.50
CA GLU A 203 -20.67 9.87 -11.70
C GLU A 203 -22.00 9.12 -11.62
N ILE A 204 -23.09 9.86 -11.67
CA ILE A 204 -24.46 9.35 -11.57
C ILE A 204 -25.15 9.59 -12.90
N LYS A 205 -25.73 8.54 -13.46
CA LYS A 205 -26.47 8.65 -14.72
C LYS A 205 -27.55 9.72 -14.61
N ASP A 206 -27.75 10.49 -15.68
CA ASP A 206 -28.72 11.59 -15.83
C ASP A 206 -28.49 12.80 -14.91
N ILE A 207 -27.56 12.74 -13.93
CA ILE A 207 -27.20 13.86 -13.05
C ILE A 207 -25.80 14.39 -13.38
N GLY A 208 -24.86 13.50 -13.76
CA GLY A 208 -23.46 13.83 -14.00
C GLY A 208 -22.57 13.63 -12.77
N LYS A 209 -21.41 14.30 -12.77
CA LYS A 209 -20.42 14.16 -11.69
C LYS A 209 -20.79 14.98 -10.46
N VAL A 210 -20.91 14.34 -9.33
CA VAL A 210 -21.21 14.95 -8.03
C VAL A 210 -20.06 14.77 -7.06
N ASN A 211 -19.78 15.77 -6.23
CA ASN A 211 -18.82 15.64 -5.14
C ASN A 211 -19.57 15.18 -3.87
N VAL A 212 -19.32 13.94 -3.45
CA VAL A 212 -20.03 13.34 -2.32
C VAL A 212 -19.73 14.06 -0.99
N VAL A 213 -18.53 14.61 -0.84
CA VAL A 213 -18.16 15.37 0.37
C VAL A 213 -18.94 16.67 0.46
N ASN A 214 -19.18 17.35 -0.67
CA ASN A 214 -19.99 18.57 -0.70
C ASN A 214 -21.46 18.28 -0.42
N LEU A 215 -21.97 17.11 -0.81
CA LEU A 215 -23.36 16.72 -0.59
C LEU A 215 -23.63 16.17 0.82
N PHE A 216 -22.73 15.34 1.36
CA PHE A 216 -22.98 14.56 2.55
C PHE A 216 -21.98 14.82 3.70
N GLY A 217 -21.02 15.73 3.50
CA GLY A 217 -20.00 16.07 4.49
C GLY A 217 -18.72 15.22 4.39
N ILE A 218 -17.68 15.65 5.10
CA ILE A 218 -16.34 15.02 5.04
C ILE A 218 -16.32 13.57 5.54
N GLY A 219 -17.26 13.18 6.38
CA GLY A 219 -17.32 11.86 6.97
C GLY A 219 -17.67 10.72 6.01
N VAL A 220 -18.10 11.01 4.77
CA VAL A 220 -18.50 10.00 3.78
C VAL A 220 -17.37 9.55 2.86
N HIS A 221 -16.15 10.04 3.05
CA HIS A 221 -15.02 9.73 2.16
C HIS A 221 -13.82 9.20 2.92
N ARG A 222 -13.13 8.23 2.30
CA ARG A 222 -11.87 7.66 2.74
C ARG A 222 -10.88 7.56 1.58
N GLN A 223 -9.67 8.04 1.76
CA GLN A 223 -8.66 8.06 0.69
C GLN A 223 -8.25 6.68 0.20
N ARG A 224 -8.19 5.69 1.09
CA ARG A 224 -7.79 4.31 0.77
C ARG A 224 -8.39 3.32 1.76
N LYS A 225 -8.58 2.09 1.32
CA LYS A 225 -9.08 0.99 2.14
C LYS A 225 -8.45 -0.34 1.67
N ASN A 226 -8.25 -1.27 2.59
CA ASN A 226 -7.90 -2.63 2.20
C ASN A 226 -9.07 -3.23 1.41
N LEU A 227 -8.77 -3.75 0.23
CA LEU A 227 -9.74 -4.47 -0.61
C LEU A 227 -9.81 -5.91 -0.12
N VAL A 228 -10.97 -6.32 0.38
CA VAL A 228 -11.17 -7.61 1.06
C VAL A 228 -12.09 -8.52 0.27
N MET A 229 -13.07 -7.96 -0.43
CA MET A 229 -14.01 -8.70 -1.26
C MET A 229 -14.46 -7.88 -2.45
N ALA A 230 -14.95 -8.55 -3.48
CA ALA A 230 -15.59 -7.93 -4.63
C ALA A 230 -17.04 -8.39 -4.78
N VAL A 231 -17.87 -7.50 -5.31
CA VAL A 231 -19.25 -7.79 -5.71
C VAL A 231 -19.38 -7.47 -7.19
N LYS A 232 -19.79 -8.43 -8.00
CA LYS A 232 -20.04 -8.24 -9.44
C LYS A 232 -21.55 -8.19 -9.69
N LEU A 233 -21.99 -7.08 -10.23
CA LEU A 233 -23.38 -6.91 -10.69
C LEU A 233 -23.51 -7.48 -12.11
N VAL A 234 -24.52 -8.29 -12.37
CA VAL A 234 -24.79 -8.93 -13.67
C VAL A 234 -26.25 -8.75 -14.08
N ARG A 235 -26.53 -8.85 -15.40
CA ARG A 235 -27.87 -8.61 -15.95
C ARG A 235 -28.74 -9.86 -16.08
N THR A 236 -28.12 -11.06 -16.02
CA THR A 236 -28.83 -12.33 -16.21
C THR A 236 -28.55 -13.30 -15.07
N LEU A 237 -29.46 -14.22 -14.85
CA LEU A 237 -29.31 -15.31 -13.88
C LEU A 237 -28.25 -16.33 -14.32
N GLU A 238 -28.10 -16.53 -15.64
CA GLU A 238 -27.11 -17.42 -16.21
C GLU A 238 -25.70 -16.93 -15.84
N GLU A 239 -25.42 -15.66 -16.10
CA GLU A 239 -24.14 -15.03 -15.69
C GLU A 239 -23.87 -15.18 -14.18
N ALA A 240 -24.91 -15.06 -13.34
CA ALA A 240 -24.75 -15.22 -11.91
C ALA A 240 -24.40 -16.66 -11.50
N LYS A 241 -24.95 -17.67 -12.20
CA LYS A 241 -24.69 -19.09 -11.90
C LYS A 241 -23.37 -19.60 -12.41
N GLU A 242 -22.88 -19.07 -13.53
CA GLU A 242 -21.62 -19.49 -14.18
C GLU A 242 -20.42 -18.71 -13.70
N SER A 243 -20.61 -17.73 -12.81
CA SER A 243 -19.54 -16.86 -12.34
C SER A 243 -18.61 -17.55 -11.35
N GLU A 244 -17.35 -17.14 -11.40
CA GLU A 244 -16.34 -17.49 -10.41
C GLU A 244 -16.72 -16.98 -9.02
N THR A 245 -16.26 -17.66 -7.97
CA THR A 245 -16.50 -17.30 -6.57
C THR A 245 -15.36 -16.48 -5.97
N SER A 246 -14.33 -16.23 -6.76
CA SER A 246 -13.14 -15.44 -6.36
C SER A 246 -12.61 -14.62 -7.54
N ILE A 247 -11.80 -13.60 -7.23
CA ILE A 247 -11.12 -12.78 -8.23
C ILE A 247 -9.69 -12.51 -7.75
N LYS A 248 -8.74 -12.54 -8.68
CA LYS A 248 -7.32 -12.37 -8.39
C LYS A 248 -6.79 -11.03 -8.88
N TYR A 249 -6.13 -10.32 -7.98
CA TYR A 249 -5.33 -9.13 -8.28
C TYR A 249 -3.90 -9.37 -7.80
N PHE A 250 -2.92 -9.22 -8.69
CA PHE A 250 -1.52 -9.59 -8.41
C PHE A 250 -1.43 -11.05 -7.94
N ASP A 251 -0.84 -11.30 -6.78
CA ASP A 251 -0.73 -12.64 -6.20
C ASP A 251 -1.79 -12.93 -5.12
N THR A 252 -2.76 -12.03 -4.95
CA THR A 252 -3.80 -12.12 -3.92
C THR A 252 -5.14 -12.41 -4.53
N GLU A 253 -5.80 -13.44 -4.03
CA GLU A 253 -7.16 -13.84 -4.37
C GLU A 253 -8.12 -13.38 -3.28
N ILE A 254 -9.27 -12.80 -3.68
CA ILE A 254 -10.32 -12.33 -2.78
C ILE A 254 -11.67 -12.91 -3.19
N PRO A 255 -12.61 -13.08 -2.24
CA PRO A 255 -13.97 -13.55 -2.54
C PRO A 255 -14.68 -12.64 -3.54
N LEU A 256 -15.39 -13.24 -4.47
CA LEU A 256 -16.28 -12.60 -5.43
C LEU A 256 -17.71 -13.06 -5.21
N ILE A 257 -18.60 -12.13 -4.92
CA ILE A 257 -20.03 -12.39 -4.85
C ILE A 257 -20.69 -11.82 -6.10
N VAL A 258 -21.49 -12.64 -6.78
CA VAL A 258 -22.18 -12.19 -7.97
C VAL A 258 -23.66 -11.96 -7.66
N ILE A 259 -24.13 -10.77 -8.00
CA ILE A 259 -25.50 -10.34 -7.73
C ILE A 259 -26.21 -10.02 -9.06
N TYR A 260 -27.26 -10.77 -9.36
CA TYR A 260 -28.17 -10.44 -10.45
C TYR A 260 -28.99 -9.20 -10.10
N VAL A 261 -28.98 -8.20 -10.99
CA VAL A 261 -29.69 -6.94 -10.83
C VAL A 261 -31.08 -7.07 -11.42
N GLU A 262 -32.09 -7.07 -10.56
CA GLU A 262 -33.50 -7.18 -10.91
C GLU A 262 -34.28 -5.95 -10.41
N PRO A 263 -35.24 -5.43 -11.16
CA PRO A 263 -36.07 -4.31 -10.72
C PRO A 263 -36.74 -4.59 -9.36
N GLY A 264 -36.64 -3.63 -8.43
CA GLY A 264 -37.19 -3.77 -7.09
C GLY A 264 -36.27 -4.48 -6.07
N ARG A 265 -35.18 -5.08 -6.50
CA ARG A 265 -34.20 -5.72 -5.60
C ARG A 265 -33.27 -4.69 -4.96
N ASN A 266 -33.17 -4.71 -3.64
CA ASN A 266 -32.28 -3.79 -2.91
C ASN A 266 -30.83 -4.29 -2.91
N ILE A 267 -30.05 -3.86 -3.90
CA ILE A 267 -28.66 -4.29 -4.07
C ILE A 267 -27.77 -3.80 -2.91
N ALA A 268 -27.98 -2.58 -2.43
CA ALA A 268 -27.20 -2.04 -1.32
C ALA A 268 -27.34 -2.91 -0.06
N SER A 269 -28.58 -3.34 0.28
CA SER A 269 -28.81 -4.22 1.43
C SER A 269 -28.15 -5.59 1.28
N LEU A 270 -28.10 -6.14 0.07
CA LEU A 270 -27.40 -7.40 -0.19
C LEU A 270 -25.89 -7.25 0.02
N ILE A 271 -25.31 -6.13 -0.42
CA ILE A 271 -23.88 -5.83 -0.22
C ILE A 271 -23.56 -5.65 1.27
N GLU A 272 -24.41 -4.92 2.02
CA GLU A 272 -24.26 -4.78 3.48
C GLU A 272 -24.26 -6.15 4.17
N THR A 273 -25.21 -7.01 3.82
CA THR A 273 -25.33 -8.38 4.36
C THR A 273 -24.09 -9.23 4.01
N ALA A 274 -23.63 -9.15 2.77
CA ALA A 274 -22.45 -9.86 2.30
C ALA A 274 -21.17 -9.41 3.06
N ALA A 275 -21.00 -8.11 3.27
CA ALA A 275 -19.87 -7.56 4.02
C ALA A 275 -19.87 -8.02 5.49
N LEU A 276 -21.01 -8.00 6.15
CA LEU A 276 -21.15 -8.49 7.53
C LEU A 276 -20.93 -10.00 7.63
N ASN A 277 -21.50 -10.79 6.70
CA ASN A 277 -21.29 -12.24 6.66
C ASN A 277 -19.81 -12.59 6.44
N HIS A 278 -19.12 -11.86 5.56
CA HIS A 278 -17.68 -12.04 5.34
C HIS A 278 -16.88 -11.79 6.63
N GLN A 279 -17.22 -10.76 7.42
CA GLN A 279 -16.58 -10.53 8.71
C GLN A 279 -16.81 -11.68 9.69
N LEU A 280 -18.04 -12.20 9.76
CA LEU A 280 -18.36 -13.33 10.63
C LEU A 280 -17.57 -14.58 10.24
N VAL A 281 -17.52 -14.91 8.94
CA VAL A 281 -16.75 -16.05 8.43
C VAL A 281 -15.26 -15.92 8.73
N THR A 282 -14.70 -14.72 8.54
CA THR A 282 -13.29 -14.44 8.86
C THR A 282 -12.99 -14.59 10.35
N ASN A 283 -13.97 -14.29 11.21
CA ASN A 283 -13.88 -14.48 12.66
C ASN A 283 -14.24 -15.91 13.12
N GLY A 284 -14.41 -16.85 12.19
CA GLY A 284 -14.66 -18.27 12.47
C GLY A 284 -16.16 -18.62 12.67
N VAL A 285 -17.07 -17.68 12.51
CA VAL A 285 -18.51 -17.91 12.61
C VAL A 285 -19.08 -18.14 11.19
N SER A 286 -19.61 -19.32 10.92
CA SER A 286 -20.21 -19.67 9.61
C SER A 286 -21.60 -20.25 9.80
N ALA A 287 -22.61 -19.55 9.27
CA ALA A 287 -23.99 -20.01 9.27
C ALA A 287 -24.17 -21.35 8.51
N GLU A 288 -23.39 -21.58 7.47
CA GLU A 288 -23.40 -22.86 6.72
C GLU A 288 -22.92 -24.03 7.58
N LYS A 289 -21.84 -23.82 8.36
CA LYS A 289 -21.35 -24.85 9.29
C LYS A 289 -22.32 -25.10 10.41
N GLU A 290 -22.95 -24.05 10.94
CA GLU A 290 -23.97 -24.15 11.95
C GLU A 290 -25.21 -24.91 11.43
N TYR A 291 -25.66 -24.60 10.21
CA TYR A 291 -26.78 -25.30 9.55
C TYR A 291 -26.45 -26.78 9.31
N ALA A 292 -25.26 -27.08 8.77
CA ALA A 292 -24.83 -28.46 8.57
C ALA A 292 -24.78 -29.27 9.88
N HIS A 293 -24.30 -28.64 10.96
CA HIS A 293 -24.27 -29.26 12.29
C HIS A 293 -25.68 -29.55 12.82
N ARG A 294 -26.63 -28.61 12.66
CA ARG A 294 -28.02 -28.80 13.06
C ARG A 294 -28.71 -29.94 12.30
N ILE A 295 -28.48 -30.07 10.97
CA ILE A 295 -28.98 -31.18 10.18
C ILE A 295 -28.43 -32.52 10.67
N GLN A 296 -27.13 -32.59 11.03
CA GLN A 296 -26.50 -33.82 11.55
C GLN A 296 -27.15 -34.25 12.89
N ILE A 297 -27.45 -33.30 13.78
CA ILE A 297 -28.11 -33.59 15.04
C ILE A 297 -29.53 -34.10 14.79
N ASP A 298 -30.34 -33.42 13.96
CA ASP A 298 -31.72 -33.83 13.63
C ASP A 298 -31.78 -35.24 12.97
N ALA A 299 -30.72 -35.58 12.20
CA ALA A 299 -30.61 -36.92 11.59
C ALA A 299 -30.21 -38.03 12.56
N LEU A 300 -29.57 -37.68 13.70
CA LEU A 300 -29.19 -38.63 14.77
C LEU A 300 -30.34 -38.86 15.75
N ASP A 301 -31.25 -37.91 15.87
CA ASP A 301 -32.40 -37.95 16.78
C ASP A 301 -33.63 -38.64 16.15
N ARG A 302 -33.54 -39.01 14.87
CA ARG A 302 -34.56 -39.82 14.13
C ARG A 302 -34.11 -41.27 13.98
#